data_4c1b048af2169f5f5eb7c2f7fbe4604a
#
_entry.id   4c1b048af2169f5f5eb7c2f7fbe4604a
#
_cell.length_a   1.000
_cell.length_b   1.000
_cell.length_c   1.000
_cell.angle_alpha   90.00
_cell.angle_beta   90.00
_cell.angle_gamma   90.00
#
_symmetry.space_group_name_H-M   'P 1'
#
loop_
_entity.id
_entity.type
_entity.pdbx_description
1 polymer ?
#
loop_
_entity_poly.entity_id
_entity_poly.type
_entity_poly.pdbx_seq_one_letter_code
_entity_poly.pdbx_strand_id
1 'polypeptide(L)'
;MDEEKKIPVLNKKIESSFQKRKNNNRMIIFVVIILAILGVFYLLFSYVKAQRELRLLKDPSAQEEVAKIEADKLVKAIGKLISLPEDQEPVVGTVNDANSLAEQQKFFINSQNGDKVLIYQDKAIIYRPSENKLINVGPVYIDSTSTEDNIN
;
A
#
# COMPACT_ATOMS: atom_id res chain seq x y z
N MET A 1 45.43 33.82 62.60
CA MET A 1 43.98 33.85 62.91
C MET A 1 43.19 33.90 61.58
N ASP A 2 43.59 33.13 60.56
CA ASP A 2 43.01 33.19 59.17
C ASP A 2 42.73 31.84 58.55
N GLU A 3 42.79 30.71 59.24
CA GLU A 3 42.54 29.40 58.65
C GLU A 3 41.08 28.89 58.79
N GLU A 4 40.33 29.45 59.73
CA GLU A 4 38.96 28.96 59.99
C GLU A 4 37.88 29.42 58.99
N LYS A 5 38.20 30.42 58.15
CA LYS A 5 37.25 30.95 57.15
C LYS A 5 37.25 30.18 55.75
N LYS A 6 38.23 29.31 55.50
CA LYS A 6 38.35 28.64 54.25
C LYS A 6 37.50 27.31 54.12
N ILE A 7 37.23 26.71 55.28
CA ILE A 7 36.54 25.42 55.33
C ILE A 7 35.05 25.47 54.85
N PRO A 8 34.24 26.45 55.28
CA PRO A 8 32.82 26.51 54.86
C PRO A 8 32.63 26.86 53.40
N VAL A 9 33.58 27.57 52.77
CA VAL A 9 33.50 27.93 51.35
C VAL A 9 33.83 26.74 50.47
N LEU A 10 34.76 25.87 50.89
CA LEU A 10 35.15 24.69 50.20
C LEU A 10 34.04 23.63 50.22
N ASN A 11 33.38 23.44 51.37
CA ASN A 11 32.24 22.52 51.49
C ASN A 11 31.05 22.95 50.61
N LYS A 12 30.71 24.24 50.54
CA LYS A 12 29.62 24.76 49.72
C LYS A 12 29.88 24.57 48.22
N LYS A 13 31.16 24.65 47.80
CA LYS A 13 31.56 24.42 46.41
C LYS A 13 31.50 22.93 46.02
N ILE A 14 31.81 22.04 46.95
CA ILE A 14 31.71 20.57 46.74
C ILE A 14 30.25 20.15 46.67
N GLU A 15 29.38 20.64 47.56
CA GLU A 15 27.94 20.30 47.50
C GLU A 15 27.26 20.81 46.23
N SER A 16 27.60 22.00 45.75
CA SER A 16 27.04 22.55 44.51
C SER A 16 27.43 21.72 43.25
N SER A 17 28.61 21.12 43.25
CA SER A 17 29.07 20.27 42.14
C SER A 17 28.38 18.89 42.13
N PHE A 18 28.07 18.36 43.33
CA PHE A 18 27.31 17.09 43.41
C PHE A 18 25.83 17.26 43.04
N GLN A 19 25.20 18.39 43.37
CA GLN A 19 23.83 18.66 43.00
C GLN A 19 23.65 18.88 41.46
N LYS A 20 24.62 19.51 40.80
CA LYS A 20 24.59 19.75 39.38
C LYS A 20 24.72 18.45 38.59
N ARG A 21 25.46 17.46 39.10
CA ARG A 21 25.62 16.15 38.46
C ARG A 21 24.37 15.27 38.57
N LYS A 22 23.62 15.39 39.67
CA LYS A 22 22.39 14.61 39.90
C LYS A 22 21.23 15.02 38.95
N ASN A 23 21.19 16.28 38.55
CA ASN A 23 20.13 16.79 37.67
C ASN A 23 20.33 16.38 36.20
N ASN A 24 21.58 16.28 35.72
CA ASN A 24 21.89 15.85 34.37
C ASN A 24 21.56 14.38 34.15
N ASN A 25 21.78 13.51 35.15
CA ASN A 25 21.46 12.09 35.05
C ASN A 25 19.94 11.86 34.93
N ARG A 26 19.13 12.65 35.61
CA ARG A 26 17.65 12.57 35.45
C ARG A 26 17.20 12.99 34.06
N MET A 27 17.76 14.06 33.48
CA MET A 27 17.48 14.46 32.10
C MET A 27 17.87 13.39 31.10
N ILE A 28 19.04 12.78 31.29
CA ILE A 28 19.50 11.68 30.41
C ILE A 28 18.54 10.49 30.48
N ILE A 29 18.10 10.11 31.68
CA ILE A 29 17.13 9.02 31.87
C ILE A 29 15.80 9.34 31.18
N PHE A 30 15.28 10.56 31.28
CA PHE A 30 14.05 10.97 30.57
C PHE A 30 14.20 10.89 29.05
N VAL A 31 15.35 11.33 28.51
CA VAL A 31 15.62 11.25 27.07
C VAL A 31 15.67 9.78 26.60
N VAL A 32 16.32 8.90 27.36
CA VAL A 32 16.38 7.45 27.05
C VAL A 32 14.99 6.82 27.08
N ILE A 33 14.16 7.17 28.07
CA ILE A 33 12.80 6.65 28.16
C ILE A 33 11.96 7.11 26.96
N ILE A 34 12.06 8.39 26.56
CA ILE A 34 11.35 8.92 25.39
C ILE A 34 11.78 8.20 24.11
N LEU A 35 13.09 7.99 23.92
CA LEU A 35 13.61 7.23 22.78
C LEU A 35 13.14 5.78 22.78
N ALA A 36 13.08 5.13 23.95
CA ALA A 36 12.54 3.77 24.06
C ALA A 36 11.05 3.71 23.70
N ILE A 37 10.24 4.68 24.16
CA ILE A 37 8.81 4.77 23.84
C ILE A 37 8.61 5.00 22.34
N LEU A 38 9.39 5.90 21.72
CA LEU A 38 9.34 6.15 20.29
C LEU A 38 9.75 4.89 19.48
N GLY A 39 10.75 4.15 19.94
CA GLY A 39 11.18 2.89 19.34
C GLY A 39 10.08 1.82 19.37
N VAL A 40 9.44 1.65 20.52
CA VAL A 40 8.31 0.71 20.67
C VAL A 40 7.13 1.14 19.79
N PHE A 41 6.82 2.44 19.75
CA PHE A 41 5.74 2.95 18.91
C PHE A 41 6.02 2.73 17.42
N TYR A 42 7.26 2.93 16.98
CA TYR A 42 7.68 2.64 15.61
C TYR A 42 7.55 1.16 15.26
N LEU A 43 7.96 0.25 16.16
CA LEU A 43 7.82 -1.19 15.97
C LEU A 43 6.35 -1.62 15.91
N LEU A 44 5.49 -1.09 16.78
CA LEU A 44 4.06 -1.36 16.75
C LEU A 44 3.41 -0.87 15.45
N PHE A 45 3.77 0.32 14.99
CA PHE A 45 3.27 0.87 13.73
C PHE A 45 3.72 0.02 12.53
N SER A 46 4.97 -0.40 12.49
CA SER A 46 5.51 -1.29 11.47
C SER A 46 4.81 -2.66 11.47
N TYR A 47 4.57 -3.22 12.66
CA TYR A 47 3.89 -4.50 12.83
C TYR A 47 2.42 -4.46 12.35
N VAL A 48 1.69 -3.38 12.67
CA VAL A 48 0.30 -3.19 12.21
C VAL A 48 0.23 -3.07 10.69
N LYS A 49 1.21 -2.38 10.08
CA LYS A 49 1.27 -2.24 8.61
C LYS A 49 1.48 -3.60 7.93
N ALA A 50 2.44 -4.40 8.41
CA ALA A 50 2.70 -5.74 7.90
C ALA A 50 1.51 -6.70 8.07
N GLN A 51 0.78 -6.59 9.18
CA GLN A 51 -0.42 -7.40 9.41
C GLN A 51 -1.59 -7.03 8.47
N ARG A 52 -1.72 -5.77 8.08
CA ARG A 52 -2.77 -5.36 7.13
C ARG A 52 -2.56 -5.97 5.75
N GLU A 53 -1.32 -6.01 5.27
CA GLU A 53 -1.00 -6.66 3.98
C GLU A 53 -1.27 -8.16 4.01
N LEU A 54 -0.93 -8.85 5.11
CA LEU A 54 -1.22 -10.27 5.27
C LEU A 54 -2.72 -10.58 5.41
N ARG A 55 -3.49 -9.68 5.99
CA ARG A 55 -4.95 -9.84 6.12
C ARG A 55 -5.64 -9.70 4.77
N LEU A 56 -5.21 -8.72 3.95
CA LEU A 56 -5.72 -8.54 2.58
C LEU A 56 -5.45 -9.77 1.69
N LEU A 57 -4.37 -10.51 1.96
CA LEU A 57 -4.04 -11.74 1.21
C LEU A 57 -4.79 -12.98 1.71
N LYS A 58 -5.28 -12.98 2.95
CA LYS A 58 -5.91 -14.15 3.59
C LYS A 58 -7.43 -14.07 3.68
N ASP A 59 -8.01 -12.87 3.59
CA ASP A 59 -9.45 -12.66 3.71
C ASP A 59 -10.05 -12.44 2.31
N PRO A 60 -10.80 -13.42 1.77
CA PRO A 60 -11.43 -13.30 0.44
C PRO A 60 -12.35 -12.08 0.32
N SER A 61 -13.06 -11.74 1.39
CA SER A 61 -13.97 -10.58 1.40
C SER A 61 -13.23 -9.24 1.32
N ALA A 62 -12.06 -9.15 1.95
CA ALA A 62 -11.22 -7.95 1.85
C ALA A 62 -10.58 -7.81 0.45
N GLN A 63 -10.25 -8.92 -0.20
CA GLN A 63 -9.76 -8.90 -1.59
C GLN A 63 -10.85 -8.45 -2.57
N GLU A 64 -12.07 -8.93 -2.38
CA GLU A 64 -13.23 -8.56 -3.20
C GLU A 64 -13.54 -7.06 -3.05
N GLU A 65 -13.53 -6.51 -1.85
CA GLU A 65 -13.74 -5.08 -1.61
C GLU A 65 -12.66 -4.22 -2.27
N VAL A 66 -11.39 -4.60 -2.16
CA VAL A 66 -10.28 -3.89 -2.82
C VAL A 66 -10.40 -3.98 -4.35
N ALA A 67 -10.73 -5.16 -4.90
CA ALA A 67 -10.94 -5.34 -6.32
C ALA A 67 -12.09 -4.47 -6.84
N LYS A 68 -13.19 -4.37 -6.08
CA LYS A 68 -14.33 -3.52 -6.43
C LYS A 68 -13.96 -2.04 -6.43
N ILE A 69 -13.24 -1.56 -5.42
CA ILE A 69 -12.75 -0.17 -5.37
C ILE A 69 -11.81 0.13 -6.54
N GLU A 70 -10.96 -0.82 -6.93
CA GLU A 70 -10.08 -0.67 -8.09
C GLU A 70 -10.88 -0.62 -9.39
N ALA A 71 -11.85 -1.52 -9.56
CA ALA A 71 -12.75 -1.54 -10.71
C ALA A 71 -13.51 -0.22 -10.85
N ASP A 72 -14.09 0.30 -9.77
CA ASP A 72 -14.81 1.58 -9.77
C ASP A 72 -13.93 2.77 -10.21
N LYS A 73 -12.68 2.79 -9.75
CA LYS A 73 -11.71 3.83 -10.16
C LYS A 73 -11.40 3.74 -11.65
N LEU A 74 -11.20 2.53 -12.16
CA LEU A 74 -10.93 2.30 -13.58
C LEU A 74 -12.13 2.66 -14.44
N VAL A 75 -13.34 2.23 -14.06
CA VAL A 75 -14.58 2.58 -14.77
C VAL A 75 -14.76 4.10 -14.84
N LYS A 76 -14.52 4.82 -13.74
CA LYS A 76 -14.58 6.30 -13.72
C LYS A 76 -13.51 6.95 -14.61
N ALA A 77 -12.31 6.40 -14.65
CA ALA A 77 -11.22 6.92 -15.49
C ALA A 77 -11.52 6.70 -16.99
N ILE A 78 -11.90 5.47 -17.35
CA ILE A 78 -12.19 5.06 -18.72
C ILE A 78 -13.48 5.69 -19.22
N GLY A 79 -14.50 5.86 -18.37
CA GLY A 79 -15.77 6.52 -18.71
C GLY A 79 -15.63 7.97 -19.12
N LYS A 80 -14.50 8.63 -18.83
CA LYS A 80 -14.17 9.96 -19.36
C LYS A 80 -13.63 9.92 -20.80
N LEU A 81 -13.16 8.75 -21.24
CA LEU A 81 -12.53 8.55 -22.54
C LEU A 81 -13.49 7.89 -23.56
N ILE A 82 -14.40 7.05 -23.06
CA ILE A 82 -15.35 6.29 -23.87
C ILE A 82 -16.63 6.02 -23.06
N SER A 83 -17.78 5.95 -23.74
CA SER A 83 -19.04 5.51 -23.12
C SER A 83 -18.97 4.04 -22.72
N LEU A 84 -19.21 3.77 -21.45
CA LEU A 84 -19.26 2.44 -20.87
C LEU A 84 -20.72 2.04 -20.60
N PRO A 85 -21.03 0.71 -20.58
CA PRO A 85 -22.33 0.23 -20.09
C PRO A 85 -22.50 0.61 -18.60
N GLU A 86 -23.65 1.18 -18.25
CA GLU A 86 -23.94 1.59 -16.87
C GLU A 86 -24.54 0.47 -16.03
N ASP A 87 -25.10 -0.55 -16.68
CA ASP A 87 -25.82 -1.68 -16.11
C ASP A 87 -24.99 -2.94 -15.92
N GLN A 88 -23.67 -2.87 -16.19
CA GLN A 88 -22.76 -4.01 -16.12
C GLN A 88 -21.50 -3.67 -15.32
N GLU A 89 -21.16 -4.52 -14.36
CA GLU A 89 -19.86 -4.48 -13.68
C GLU A 89 -18.82 -5.25 -14.52
N PRO A 90 -17.68 -4.64 -14.91
CA PRO A 90 -16.65 -5.33 -15.66
C PRO A 90 -15.82 -6.26 -14.77
N VAL A 91 -15.35 -7.36 -15.35
CA VAL A 91 -14.25 -8.13 -14.76
C VAL A 91 -12.94 -7.41 -15.07
N VAL A 92 -12.16 -7.11 -14.03
CA VAL A 92 -10.89 -6.40 -14.16
C VAL A 92 -9.72 -7.36 -14.04
N GLY A 93 -8.83 -7.33 -15.01
CA GLY A 93 -7.57 -8.04 -15.01
C GLY A 93 -6.37 -7.11 -15.15
N THR A 94 -5.17 -7.64 -14.93
CA THR A 94 -3.90 -6.93 -15.16
C THR A 94 -3.04 -7.73 -16.14
N VAL A 95 -2.46 -7.06 -17.12
CA VAL A 95 -1.49 -7.66 -18.04
C VAL A 95 -0.17 -7.85 -17.31
N ASN A 96 0.21 -9.10 -17.06
CA ASN A 96 1.46 -9.46 -16.39
C ASN A 96 2.56 -9.86 -17.37
N ASP A 97 2.19 -10.47 -18.51
CA ASP A 97 3.11 -10.85 -19.58
C ASP A 97 2.50 -10.45 -20.94
N ALA A 98 2.79 -9.22 -21.34
CA ALA A 98 2.26 -8.63 -22.56
C ALA A 98 2.76 -9.36 -23.81
N ASN A 99 4.00 -9.85 -23.82
CA ASN A 99 4.59 -10.54 -24.96
C ASN A 99 3.88 -11.87 -25.23
N SER A 100 3.74 -12.69 -24.19
CA SER A 100 3.04 -13.97 -24.30
C SER A 100 1.58 -13.81 -24.72
N LEU A 101 0.89 -12.80 -24.18
CA LEU A 101 -0.50 -12.51 -24.55
C LEU A 101 -0.62 -12.01 -25.98
N ALA A 102 0.32 -11.19 -26.47
CA ALA A 102 0.33 -10.68 -27.84
C ALA A 102 0.57 -11.78 -28.89
N GLU A 103 1.37 -12.80 -28.57
CA GLU A 103 1.58 -13.98 -29.40
C GLU A 103 0.32 -14.83 -29.52
N GLN A 104 -0.45 -14.94 -28.42
CA GLN A 104 -1.67 -15.76 -28.40
C GLN A 104 -2.87 -15.04 -29.01
N GLN A 105 -2.98 -13.71 -28.77
CA GLN A 105 -4.15 -12.94 -29.20
C GLN A 105 -3.74 -11.56 -29.72
N LYS A 106 -4.13 -11.25 -30.94
CA LYS A 106 -3.88 -9.95 -31.59
C LYS A 106 -4.42 -8.75 -30.82
N PHE A 107 -5.41 -8.99 -29.95
CA PHE A 107 -5.98 -7.96 -29.09
C PHE A 107 -4.93 -7.32 -28.16
N PHE A 108 -3.89 -8.07 -27.77
CA PHE A 108 -2.84 -7.60 -26.83
C PHE A 108 -1.58 -7.07 -27.53
N ILE A 109 -1.52 -6.96 -28.86
CA ILE A 109 -0.29 -6.57 -29.60
C ILE A 109 0.35 -5.28 -29.06
N ASN A 110 -0.43 -4.29 -28.64
CA ASN A 110 0.06 -3.01 -28.17
C ASN A 110 0.02 -2.87 -26.64
N SER A 111 -0.29 -3.95 -25.93
CA SER A 111 -0.33 -3.94 -24.48
C SER A 111 1.07 -3.94 -23.86
N GLN A 112 1.16 -3.51 -22.62
CA GLN A 112 2.36 -3.54 -21.79
C GLN A 112 2.05 -4.14 -20.43
N ASN A 113 3.08 -4.66 -19.75
CA ASN A 113 2.93 -5.14 -18.39
C ASN A 113 2.43 -3.99 -17.48
N GLY A 114 1.38 -4.28 -16.71
CA GLY A 114 0.70 -3.29 -15.87
C GLY A 114 -0.52 -2.62 -16.50
N ASP A 115 -0.77 -2.82 -17.81
CA ASP A 115 -2.03 -2.40 -18.43
C ASP A 115 -3.20 -3.12 -17.77
N LYS A 116 -4.35 -2.45 -17.69
CA LYS A 116 -5.58 -3.00 -17.11
C LYS A 116 -6.52 -3.43 -18.24
N VAL A 117 -7.11 -4.61 -18.05
CA VAL A 117 -8.11 -5.16 -18.99
C VAL A 117 -9.46 -5.15 -18.29
N LEU A 118 -10.43 -4.47 -18.87
CA LEU A 118 -11.81 -4.48 -18.43
C LEU A 118 -12.61 -5.31 -19.42
N ILE A 119 -13.29 -6.34 -18.93
CA ILE A 119 -14.08 -7.27 -19.73
C ILE A 119 -15.54 -7.09 -19.36
N TYR A 120 -16.33 -6.63 -20.32
CA TYR A 120 -17.79 -6.59 -20.30
C TYR A 120 -18.36 -7.79 -21.06
N GLN A 121 -19.66 -7.95 -21.08
CA GLN A 121 -20.32 -9.05 -21.82
C GLN A 121 -20.10 -8.96 -23.33
N ASP A 122 -20.04 -7.76 -23.89
CA ASP A 122 -19.96 -7.47 -25.31
C ASP A 122 -18.58 -6.99 -25.78
N LYS A 123 -17.74 -6.48 -24.88
CA LYS A 123 -16.47 -5.84 -25.23
C LYS A 123 -15.38 -6.00 -24.17
N ALA A 124 -14.15 -6.00 -24.61
CA ALA A 124 -12.96 -5.87 -23.78
C ALA A 124 -12.23 -4.58 -24.10
N ILE A 125 -11.65 -3.97 -23.07
CA ILE A 125 -10.93 -2.70 -23.14
C ILE A 125 -9.57 -2.86 -22.47
N ILE A 126 -8.50 -2.53 -23.18
CA ILE A 126 -7.16 -2.40 -22.58
C ILE A 126 -6.90 -0.93 -22.30
N TYR A 127 -6.60 -0.63 -21.04
CA TYR A 127 -6.34 0.72 -20.55
C TYR A 127 -4.98 0.79 -19.86
N ARG A 128 -4.20 1.82 -20.18
CA ARG A 128 -2.90 2.11 -19.57
C ARG A 128 -3.05 3.23 -18.54
N PRO A 129 -3.02 2.93 -17.25
CA PRO A 129 -3.18 3.93 -16.20
C PRO A 129 -2.07 4.99 -16.20
N SER A 130 -0.83 4.60 -16.50
CA SER A 130 0.33 5.50 -16.50
C SER A 130 0.25 6.63 -17.52
N GLU A 131 -0.46 6.40 -18.63
CA GLU A 131 -0.65 7.37 -19.71
C GLU A 131 -2.08 7.90 -19.79
N ASN A 132 -2.99 7.40 -18.93
CA ASN A 132 -4.42 7.66 -19.01
C ASN A 132 -4.99 7.44 -20.43
N LYS A 133 -4.66 6.30 -21.05
CA LYS A 133 -4.91 6.04 -22.47
C LYS A 133 -5.57 4.69 -22.68
N LEU A 134 -6.55 4.67 -23.60
CA LEU A 134 -7.08 3.42 -24.15
C LEU A 134 -6.07 2.87 -25.17
N ILE A 135 -5.67 1.62 -24.99
CA ILE A 135 -4.72 0.94 -25.86
C ILE A 135 -5.46 0.16 -26.94
N ASN A 136 -6.51 -0.56 -26.53
CA ASN A 136 -7.35 -1.31 -27.46
C ASN A 136 -8.77 -1.46 -26.91
N VAL A 137 -9.73 -1.57 -27.84
CA VAL A 137 -11.13 -1.90 -27.57
C VAL A 137 -11.56 -2.92 -28.63
N GLY A 138 -12.10 -4.04 -28.19
CA GLY A 138 -12.54 -5.11 -29.10
C GLY A 138 -13.74 -5.87 -28.58
N PRO A 139 -14.47 -6.58 -29.45
CA PRO A 139 -15.58 -7.43 -29.02
C PRO A 139 -15.08 -8.65 -28.26
N VAL A 140 -15.88 -9.11 -27.30
CA VAL A 140 -15.70 -10.41 -26.64
C VAL A 140 -16.67 -11.40 -27.26
N TYR A 141 -16.12 -12.48 -27.80
CA TYR A 141 -16.92 -13.60 -28.28
C TYR A 141 -16.93 -14.65 -27.18
N ILE A 142 -18.09 -14.84 -26.56
CA ILE A 142 -18.29 -15.93 -25.60
C ILE A 142 -18.72 -17.12 -26.46
N ASP A 143 -17.80 -18.05 -26.72
CA ASP A 143 -18.16 -19.36 -27.32
C ASP A 143 -19.05 -20.11 -26.33
N SER A 144 -20.34 -20.11 -26.59
CA SER A 144 -21.36 -20.80 -25.78
C SER A 144 -21.28 -22.35 -25.93
N THR A 145 -20.19 -22.88 -26.49
CA THR A 145 -20.08 -24.28 -26.91
C THR A 145 -19.46 -25.22 -25.86
N SER A 146 -19.26 -24.81 -24.61
CA SER A 146 -18.63 -25.71 -23.63
C SER A 146 -19.52 -26.13 -22.45
N THR A 147 -20.84 -26.23 -22.62
CA THR A 147 -21.72 -26.73 -21.55
C THR A 147 -22.77 -27.75 -22.00
N GLU A 148 -22.50 -28.56 -23.04
CA GLU A 148 -23.31 -29.74 -23.28
C GLU A 148 -22.46 -30.85 -23.87
N ASP A 149 -21.78 -31.66 -23.04
CA ASP A 149 -21.48 -33.05 -23.30
C ASP A 149 -20.80 -33.68 -22.06
N ASN A 150 -21.58 -34.00 -21.05
CA ASN A 150 -21.30 -35.10 -20.12
C ASN A 150 -22.52 -35.39 -19.23
N ILE A 151 -23.62 -35.81 -19.86
CA ILE A 151 -24.62 -36.65 -19.21
C ILE A 151 -24.88 -37.83 -20.15
N ASN A 152 -24.11 -38.89 -19.94
CA ASN A 152 -24.49 -40.27 -20.22
C ASN A 152 -23.63 -41.19 -19.36
#